data_bea110d1f0c00a6db17edfe09f3992bd
#
_entry.id   bea110d1f0c00a6db17edfe09f3992bd
#
_cell.length_a   1.000
_cell.length_b   1.000
_cell.length_c   1.000
_cell.angle_alpha   90.00
_cell.angle_beta   90.00
_cell.angle_gamma   90.00
#
_symmetry.space_group_name_H-M   'P 1'
#
loop_
_entity.id
_entity.type
_entity.pdbx_description
1 polymer ?
#
loop_
_entity_poly.entity_id
_entity_poly.type
_entity_poly.pdbx_seq_one_letter_code
_entity_poly.pdbx_strand_id
1 'polypeptide(L)'
;MIRRDYLIIGAGIAGASACEGIRKHDKRGSVTLVGAEVFPPYKRWILSKSFLREKDPNLKKLHEPDERWFDMHKIETRFATVVTQFNIERRLAVLANGETIEFNKACLAMGSRPVRPPVAGVNLGNVIYLRTMRDALALKEMAGVERGIMVVGGGLLACEAAASLRMMKLKIGLMHRDTYLLNRYLDSQTGAWLTDYFTKHGVILSLGESLNGFEGKTVLRNIQTKSGNRFPIGLAVVACGAEPNLDLVRNTPLAGPHGSPVTDYLETEEKGIYAVGDLAFYPDRVMGGVRRQTHWENARNQGLVAGANMTGKKRIRYEQVPYFWTEMFDLRMDFVGDFSVLPTRINLHGTYGKKKFIAHYYQGDKLRAILLCQQTQREVDSAKTQLRALSK
;
A
#
# COMPACT_ATOMS: atom_id res chain seq x y z
N MET A 1 18.65 -5.75 28.65
CA MET A 1 18.43 -4.45 27.95
C MET A 1 19.51 -4.31 26.90
N ILE A 2 19.13 -4.05 25.67
CA ILE A 2 20.04 -3.88 24.53
C ILE A 2 19.98 -2.41 24.11
N ARG A 3 21.13 -1.74 23.91
CA ARG A 3 21.17 -0.35 23.43
C ARG A 3 21.49 -0.31 21.95
N ARG A 4 20.75 0.55 21.18
CA ARG A 4 20.91 0.74 19.74
C ARG A 4 20.92 2.22 19.34
N ASP A 5 21.72 2.58 18.37
CA ASP A 5 21.69 3.94 17.81
C ASP A 5 20.40 4.15 17.02
N TYR A 6 19.96 3.13 16.29
CA TYR A 6 18.78 3.20 15.43
C TYR A 6 17.89 1.97 15.62
N LEU A 7 16.62 2.21 15.97
CA LEU A 7 15.57 1.20 16.02
C LEU A 7 14.57 1.44 14.89
N ILE A 8 14.36 0.46 14.03
CA ILE A 8 13.37 0.49 12.94
C ILE A 8 12.25 -0.48 13.26
N ILE A 9 11.02 0.04 13.41
CA ILE A 9 9.83 -0.76 13.77
C ILE A 9 8.96 -0.94 12.55
N GLY A 10 8.95 -2.15 12.00
CA GLY A 10 8.27 -2.54 10.77
C GLY A 10 9.24 -2.91 9.66
N ALA A 11 9.28 -4.20 9.32
CA ALA A 11 10.16 -4.77 8.29
C ALA A 11 9.48 -4.84 6.90
N GLY A 12 8.71 -3.80 6.54
CA GLY A 12 8.26 -3.58 5.17
C GLY A 12 9.31 -2.80 4.35
N ILE A 13 8.98 -2.45 3.10
CA ILE A 13 9.88 -1.69 2.23
C ILE A 13 10.31 -0.35 2.86
N ALA A 14 9.44 0.33 3.59
CA ALA A 14 9.78 1.59 4.25
C ALA A 14 10.88 1.41 5.31
N GLY A 15 10.76 0.38 6.16
CA GLY A 15 11.77 0.07 7.18
C GLY A 15 13.08 -0.40 6.57
N ALA A 16 13.04 -1.29 5.57
CA ALA A 16 14.23 -1.72 4.84
C ALA A 16 14.96 -0.54 4.18
N SER A 17 14.22 0.36 3.56
CA SER A 17 14.77 1.57 2.95
C SER A 17 15.31 2.56 3.98
N ALA A 18 14.73 2.62 5.19
CA ALA A 18 15.29 3.40 6.28
C ALA A 18 16.67 2.85 6.69
N CYS A 19 16.82 1.55 6.79
CA CYS A 19 18.11 0.90 7.00
C CYS A 19 19.11 1.24 5.88
N GLU A 20 18.68 1.19 4.62
CA GLU A 20 19.51 1.58 3.47
C GLU A 20 19.93 3.06 3.57
N GLY A 21 18.99 3.95 3.89
CA GLY A 21 19.26 5.38 4.09
C GLY A 21 20.26 5.64 5.20
N ILE A 22 20.15 4.95 6.34
CA ILE A 22 21.15 5.02 7.43
C ILE A 22 22.52 4.57 6.91
N ARG A 23 22.62 3.40 6.28
CA ARG A 23 23.91 2.84 5.85
C ARG A 23 24.62 3.62 4.76
N LYS A 24 23.90 4.38 3.96
CA LYS A 24 24.51 5.35 3.00
C LYS A 24 25.31 6.45 3.70
N HIS A 25 24.92 6.82 4.92
CA HIS A 25 25.50 7.96 5.64
C HIS A 25 26.18 7.56 6.96
N ASP A 26 25.78 6.47 7.59
CA ASP A 26 26.41 5.93 8.80
C ASP A 26 26.71 4.43 8.66
N LYS A 27 28.00 4.11 8.50
CA LYS A 27 28.51 2.74 8.32
C LYS A 27 28.66 1.98 9.64
N ARG A 28 28.65 2.67 10.81
CA ARG A 28 29.05 2.12 12.11
C ARG A 28 27.93 2.02 13.13
N GLY A 29 26.98 2.96 13.13
CA GLY A 29 25.89 3.00 14.09
C GLY A 29 25.15 1.65 14.15
N SER A 30 24.82 1.21 15.35
CA SER A 30 24.06 -0.02 15.57
C SER A 30 22.60 0.13 15.08
N VAL A 31 22.11 -0.79 14.25
CA VAL A 31 20.74 -0.77 13.69
C VAL A 31 20.05 -2.08 14.01
N THR A 32 18.84 -2.00 14.56
CA THR A 32 17.94 -3.15 14.68
C THR A 32 16.66 -2.89 13.91
N LEU A 33 16.30 -3.82 13.02
CA LEU A 33 15.05 -3.85 12.26
C LEU A 33 14.13 -4.93 12.86
N VAL A 34 12.96 -4.50 13.36
CA VAL A 34 11.96 -5.39 13.96
C VAL A 34 10.76 -5.54 13.02
N GLY A 35 10.33 -6.77 12.75
CA GLY A 35 9.21 -7.08 11.87
C GLY A 35 8.28 -8.17 12.40
N ALA A 36 6.96 -7.94 12.32
CA ALA A 36 5.96 -8.90 12.80
C ALA A 36 5.81 -10.13 11.88
N GLU A 37 6.12 -10.00 10.60
CA GLU A 37 6.08 -11.12 9.65
C GLU A 37 7.33 -11.99 9.78
N VAL A 38 7.18 -13.29 9.48
CA VAL A 38 8.32 -14.24 9.48
C VAL A 38 9.23 -14.05 8.27
N PHE A 39 8.74 -13.34 7.26
CA PHE A 39 9.47 -13.09 6.03
C PHE A 39 10.30 -11.82 6.14
N PRO A 40 11.53 -11.81 5.56
CA PRO A 40 12.27 -10.58 5.32
C PRO A 40 11.46 -9.59 4.48
N PRO A 41 11.86 -8.31 4.38
CA PRO A 41 11.21 -7.35 3.48
C PRO A 41 11.09 -7.91 2.07
N TYR A 42 9.93 -7.72 1.44
CA TYR A 42 9.63 -8.26 0.12
C TYR A 42 8.78 -7.29 -0.72
N LYS A 43 8.75 -7.54 -2.03
CA LYS A 43 7.96 -6.80 -3.02
C LYS A 43 6.46 -7.06 -2.82
N ARG A 44 5.84 -6.39 -1.84
CA ARG A 44 4.43 -6.60 -1.46
C ARG A 44 3.46 -6.33 -2.62
N TRP A 45 3.80 -5.43 -3.52
CA TRP A 45 2.97 -5.05 -4.67
C TRP A 45 2.68 -6.18 -5.66
N ILE A 46 3.47 -7.26 -5.65
CA ILE A 46 3.23 -8.41 -6.52
C ILE A 46 2.16 -9.38 -5.99
N LEU A 47 1.79 -9.28 -4.69
CA LEU A 47 0.89 -10.24 -4.04
C LEU A 47 -0.50 -10.28 -4.66
N SER A 48 -0.95 -9.19 -5.27
CA SER A 48 -2.21 -9.11 -6.04
C SER A 48 -2.05 -9.40 -7.53
N LYS A 49 -0.83 -9.62 -8.01
CA LYS A 49 -0.45 -9.72 -9.44
C LYS A 49 0.18 -11.08 -9.77
N SER A 50 1.44 -11.05 -10.19
CA SER A 50 2.17 -12.24 -10.66
C SER A 50 2.24 -13.34 -9.61
N PHE A 51 2.39 -12.99 -8.34
CA PHE A 51 2.46 -13.97 -7.25
C PHE A 51 1.23 -14.90 -7.21
N LEU A 52 0.02 -14.37 -7.40
CA LEU A 52 -1.19 -15.19 -7.43
C LEU A 52 -1.19 -16.14 -8.63
N ARG A 53 -0.70 -15.69 -9.77
CA ARG A 53 -0.75 -16.41 -11.06
C ARG A 53 0.35 -17.48 -11.21
N GLU A 54 1.50 -17.26 -10.58
CA GLU A 54 2.62 -18.23 -10.62
C GLU A 54 2.25 -19.50 -9.83
N LYS A 55 2.46 -20.67 -10.42
CA LYS A 55 2.15 -21.95 -9.75
C LYS A 55 3.01 -22.16 -8.51
N ASP A 56 4.31 -21.90 -8.63
CA ASP A 56 5.30 -22.08 -7.58
C ASP A 56 6.24 -20.84 -7.51
N PRO A 57 5.81 -19.78 -6.83
CA PRO A 57 6.59 -18.55 -6.77
C PRO A 57 7.86 -18.75 -5.93
N ASN A 58 9.00 -18.39 -6.49
CA ASN A 58 10.25 -18.40 -5.73
C ASN A 58 10.28 -17.25 -4.71
N LEU A 59 9.97 -17.57 -3.45
CA LEU A 59 9.85 -16.60 -2.37
C LEU A 59 11.15 -15.80 -2.14
N LYS A 60 12.32 -16.42 -2.32
CA LYS A 60 13.60 -15.71 -2.14
C LYS A 60 13.83 -14.59 -3.15
N LYS A 61 13.33 -14.72 -4.39
CA LYS A 61 13.41 -13.66 -5.41
C LYS A 61 12.50 -12.47 -5.11
N LEU A 62 11.61 -12.61 -4.16
CA LEU A 62 10.68 -11.55 -3.76
C LEU A 62 11.28 -10.62 -2.70
N HIS A 63 12.30 -11.08 -1.96
CA HIS A 63 12.93 -10.29 -0.91
C HIS A 63 13.57 -9.02 -1.51
N GLU A 64 13.38 -7.90 -0.83
CA GLU A 64 13.94 -6.61 -1.23
C GLU A 64 14.21 -5.74 0.00
N PRO A 65 15.48 -5.52 0.37
CA PRO A 65 16.67 -6.17 -0.22
C PRO A 65 16.77 -7.68 0.08
N ASP A 66 17.71 -8.37 -0.58
CA ASP A 66 18.08 -9.77 -0.26
C ASP A 66 18.50 -9.89 1.22
N GLU A 67 18.21 -11.01 1.88
CA GLU A 67 18.55 -11.24 3.30
C GLU A 67 20.01 -10.98 3.61
N ARG A 68 20.92 -11.46 2.75
CA ARG A 68 22.37 -11.27 2.91
C ARG A 68 22.79 -9.80 2.94
N TRP A 69 21.97 -8.92 2.38
CA TRP A 69 22.23 -7.48 2.42
C TRP A 69 22.24 -6.96 3.88
N PHE A 70 21.34 -7.44 4.73
CA PHE A 70 21.26 -7.03 6.13
C PHE A 70 22.52 -7.45 6.89
N ASP A 71 22.98 -8.69 6.68
CA ASP A 71 24.19 -9.22 7.33
C ASP A 71 25.44 -8.46 6.87
N MET A 72 25.61 -8.27 5.55
CA MET A 72 26.73 -7.50 4.97
C MET A 72 26.78 -6.06 5.49
N HIS A 73 25.63 -5.49 5.80
CA HIS A 73 25.53 -4.11 6.31
C HIS A 73 25.44 -4.04 7.83
N LYS A 74 25.65 -5.15 8.55
CA LYS A 74 25.62 -5.24 10.02
C LYS A 74 24.33 -4.65 10.60
N ILE A 75 23.19 -5.03 10.04
CA ILE A 75 21.85 -4.70 10.52
C ILE A 75 21.30 -5.92 11.22
N GLU A 76 21.03 -5.79 12.52
CA GLU A 76 20.36 -6.84 13.27
C GLU A 76 18.88 -6.90 12.85
N THR A 77 18.42 -8.07 12.42
CA THR A 77 17.03 -8.31 12.04
C THR A 77 16.33 -9.16 13.09
N ARG A 78 15.10 -8.76 13.45
CA ARG A 78 14.20 -9.46 14.37
C ARG A 78 12.86 -9.68 13.68
N PHE A 79 12.79 -10.70 12.82
CA PHE A 79 11.55 -11.10 12.16
C PHE A 79 10.68 -11.97 13.10
N ALA A 80 9.41 -12.17 12.75
CA ALA A 80 8.40 -12.82 13.60
C ALA A 80 8.31 -12.19 15.01
N THR A 81 8.62 -10.91 15.12
CA THR A 81 8.74 -10.21 16.41
C THR A 81 7.91 -8.93 16.38
N VAL A 82 7.07 -8.74 17.41
CA VAL A 82 6.22 -7.56 17.57
C VAL A 82 6.76 -6.67 18.68
N VAL A 83 6.82 -5.35 18.43
CA VAL A 83 7.00 -4.35 19.48
C VAL A 83 5.64 -4.12 20.14
N THR A 84 5.53 -4.40 21.44
CA THR A 84 4.29 -4.34 22.21
C THR A 84 4.14 -3.06 23.01
N GLN A 85 5.26 -2.42 23.37
CA GLN A 85 5.26 -1.12 24.06
C GLN A 85 6.35 -0.22 23.48
N PHE A 86 6.04 1.07 23.41
CA PHE A 86 6.95 2.12 22.93
C PHE A 86 6.89 3.32 23.86
N ASN A 87 7.92 3.48 24.69
CA ASN A 87 8.04 4.60 25.61
C ASN A 87 8.93 5.69 25.02
N ILE A 88 8.32 6.81 24.72
CA ILE A 88 8.97 7.97 24.05
C ILE A 88 9.99 8.62 24.99
N GLU A 89 9.58 8.90 26.23
CA GLU A 89 10.40 9.61 27.22
C GLU A 89 11.66 8.85 27.59
N ARG A 90 11.51 7.54 27.84
CA ARG A 90 12.61 6.65 28.23
C ARG A 90 13.39 6.11 27.03
N ARG A 91 12.95 6.37 25.81
CA ARG A 91 13.54 5.82 24.59
C ARG A 91 13.63 4.27 24.64
N LEU A 92 12.57 3.61 25.06
CA LEU A 92 12.50 2.17 25.23
C LEU A 92 11.40 1.55 24.37
N ALA A 93 11.74 0.42 23.76
CA ALA A 93 10.77 -0.46 23.08
C ALA A 93 10.81 -1.83 23.73
N VAL A 94 9.64 -2.43 24.01
CA VAL A 94 9.51 -3.78 24.55
C VAL A 94 9.01 -4.70 23.46
N LEU A 95 9.69 -5.81 23.25
CA LEU A 95 9.32 -6.87 22.31
C LEU A 95 8.33 -7.85 22.95
N ALA A 96 7.57 -8.58 22.15
CA ALA A 96 6.60 -9.57 22.62
C ALA A 96 7.21 -10.69 23.50
N ASN A 97 8.50 -10.95 23.35
CA ASN A 97 9.23 -11.91 24.18
C ASN A 97 9.77 -11.32 25.52
N GLY A 98 9.42 -10.07 25.83
CA GLY A 98 9.87 -9.34 27.03
C GLY A 98 11.22 -8.65 26.90
N GLU A 99 11.94 -8.85 25.81
CA GLU A 99 13.23 -8.17 25.57
C GLU A 99 13.02 -6.66 25.41
N THR A 100 13.92 -5.86 25.96
CA THR A 100 13.83 -4.39 25.91
C THR A 100 14.99 -3.80 25.12
N ILE A 101 14.67 -2.91 24.18
CA ILE A 101 15.63 -2.18 23.36
C ILE A 101 15.59 -0.70 23.74
N GLU A 102 16.69 -0.16 24.23
CA GLU A 102 16.93 1.27 24.37
C GLU A 102 17.47 1.81 23.04
N PHE A 103 16.94 2.96 22.57
CA PHE A 103 17.32 3.52 21.30
C PHE A 103 17.66 5.01 21.39
N ASN A 104 18.61 5.47 20.57
CA ASN A 104 18.88 6.89 20.41
C ASN A 104 17.87 7.53 19.46
N LYS A 105 17.54 6.86 18.34
CA LYS A 105 16.55 7.32 17.35
C LYS A 105 15.69 6.13 16.89
N ALA A 106 14.42 6.42 16.57
CA ALA A 106 13.49 5.39 16.08
C ALA A 106 12.81 5.81 14.76
N CYS A 107 12.50 4.83 13.93
CA CYS A 107 11.67 5.00 12.74
C CYS A 107 10.45 4.08 12.84
N LEU A 108 9.26 4.67 12.83
CA LEU A 108 7.99 3.99 12.81
C LEU A 108 7.63 3.69 11.35
N ALA A 109 7.79 2.42 10.94
CA ALA A 109 7.53 1.93 9.59
C ALA A 109 6.47 0.81 9.58
N MET A 110 5.52 0.85 10.52
CA MET A 110 4.54 -0.20 10.79
C MET A 110 3.48 -0.35 9.69
N GLY A 111 3.45 0.56 8.73
CA GLY A 111 2.58 0.46 7.56
C GLY A 111 1.08 0.59 7.87
N SER A 112 0.27 -0.17 7.15
CA SER A 112 -1.19 -0.16 7.26
C SER A 112 -1.75 -1.58 7.28
N ARG A 113 -3.01 -1.71 7.74
CA ARG A 113 -3.81 -2.94 7.70
C ARG A 113 -5.05 -2.75 6.83
N PRO A 114 -5.62 -3.82 6.28
CA PRO A 114 -6.88 -3.75 5.55
C PRO A 114 -8.01 -3.27 6.46
N VAL A 115 -8.86 -2.40 5.91
CA VAL A 115 -10.12 -2.03 6.57
C VAL A 115 -11.03 -3.24 6.61
N ARG A 116 -11.52 -3.58 7.80
CA ARG A 116 -12.59 -4.55 7.99
C ARG A 116 -13.92 -3.82 8.01
N PRO A 117 -14.82 -4.04 7.04
CA PRO A 117 -16.11 -3.37 7.01
C PRO A 117 -16.92 -3.71 8.28
N PRO A 118 -17.68 -2.77 8.84
CA PRO A 118 -18.47 -3.00 10.06
C PRO A 118 -19.77 -3.74 9.73
N VAL A 119 -19.65 -5.00 9.28
CA VAL A 119 -20.78 -5.87 8.91
C VAL A 119 -20.60 -7.24 9.55
N ALA A 120 -21.68 -8.03 9.58
CA ALA A 120 -21.63 -9.38 10.12
C ALA A 120 -20.73 -10.30 9.28
N GLY A 121 -20.14 -11.31 9.91
CA GLY A 121 -19.40 -12.40 9.24
C GLY A 121 -18.00 -12.05 8.76
N VAL A 122 -17.44 -10.89 9.12
CA VAL A 122 -16.08 -10.44 8.69
C VAL A 122 -14.94 -11.35 9.12
N ASN A 123 -15.18 -12.24 10.08
CA ASN A 123 -14.21 -13.21 10.59
C ASN A 123 -14.50 -14.64 10.15
N LEU A 124 -15.47 -14.88 9.27
CA LEU A 124 -15.72 -16.21 8.73
C LEU A 124 -14.49 -16.72 7.98
N GLY A 125 -14.25 -18.01 8.06
CA GLY A 125 -13.28 -18.67 7.18
C GLY A 125 -13.62 -18.39 5.71
N ASN A 126 -12.62 -18.32 4.84
CA ASN A 126 -12.74 -17.96 3.42
C ASN A 126 -13.13 -16.48 3.16
N VAL A 127 -13.02 -15.60 4.17
CA VAL A 127 -13.03 -14.14 4.00
C VAL A 127 -11.59 -13.63 4.14
N ILE A 128 -10.95 -13.33 3.04
CA ILE A 128 -9.52 -12.97 2.96
C ILE A 128 -9.36 -11.47 2.83
N TYR A 129 -8.50 -10.91 3.68
CA TYR A 129 -8.05 -9.52 3.63
C TYR A 129 -6.62 -9.49 3.09
N LEU A 130 -6.47 -9.33 1.79
CA LEU A 130 -5.16 -9.44 1.12
C LEU A 130 -4.21 -8.31 1.51
N ARG A 131 -3.18 -8.62 2.29
CA ARG A 131 -2.12 -7.68 2.69
C ARG A 131 -0.75 -8.32 2.80
N THR A 132 -0.65 -9.49 3.40
CA THR A 132 0.62 -10.16 3.72
C THR A 132 0.88 -11.32 2.76
N MET A 133 2.11 -11.83 2.77
CA MET A 133 2.48 -13.05 2.06
C MET A 133 1.59 -14.23 2.49
N ARG A 134 1.28 -14.31 3.80
CA ARG A 134 0.41 -15.35 4.35
C ARG A 134 -1.00 -15.28 3.75
N ASP A 135 -1.56 -14.07 3.62
CA ASP A 135 -2.88 -13.87 3.02
C ASP A 135 -2.90 -14.28 1.55
N ALA A 136 -1.82 -13.95 0.82
CA ALA A 136 -1.70 -14.29 -0.60
C ALA A 136 -1.54 -15.82 -0.82
N LEU A 137 -0.80 -16.50 0.05
CA LEU A 137 -0.68 -17.97 0.03
C LEU A 137 -2.04 -18.62 0.33
N ALA A 138 -2.74 -18.18 1.38
CA ALA A 138 -4.07 -18.67 1.74
C ALA A 138 -5.08 -18.41 0.61
N LEU A 139 -5.06 -17.21 0.00
CA LEU A 139 -5.92 -16.90 -1.14
C LEU A 139 -5.65 -17.85 -2.31
N LYS A 140 -4.40 -18.11 -2.61
CA LYS A 140 -3.99 -19.00 -3.71
C LYS A 140 -4.47 -20.45 -3.51
N GLU A 141 -4.31 -20.96 -2.30
CA GLU A 141 -4.78 -22.31 -1.91
C GLU A 141 -6.30 -22.40 -2.02
N MET A 142 -7.03 -21.47 -1.41
CA MET A 142 -8.49 -21.45 -1.41
C MET A 142 -9.09 -21.25 -2.81
N ALA A 143 -8.47 -20.39 -3.62
CA ALA A 143 -8.93 -20.15 -4.99
C ALA A 143 -8.82 -21.39 -5.90
N GLY A 144 -7.96 -22.34 -5.56
CA GLY A 144 -7.82 -23.62 -6.26
C GLY A 144 -8.96 -24.61 -6.01
N VAL A 145 -9.69 -24.46 -4.93
CA VAL A 145 -10.73 -25.42 -4.48
C VAL A 145 -12.13 -24.84 -4.41
N GLU A 146 -12.28 -23.55 -4.17
CA GLU A 146 -13.58 -22.92 -3.98
C GLU A 146 -14.26 -22.57 -5.32
N ARG A 147 -15.58 -22.76 -5.34
CA ARG A 147 -16.43 -22.42 -6.48
C ARG A 147 -17.17 -21.10 -6.18
N GLY A 148 -16.95 -20.10 -7.02
CA GLY A 148 -17.52 -18.77 -6.84
C GLY A 148 -16.67 -17.91 -5.90
N ILE A 149 -15.98 -16.95 -6.48
CA ILE A 149 -15.11 -16.01 -5.80
C ILE A 149 -15.65 -14.61 -6.01
N MET A 150 -15.81 -13.86 -4.92
CA MET A 150 -16.21 -12.44 -4.99
C MET A 150 -15.09 -11.56 -4.43
N VAL A 151 -14.65 -10.60 -5.24
CA VAL A 151 -13.80 -9.51 -4.78
C VAL A 151 -14.70 -8.36 -4.33
N VAL A 152 -14.54 -7.89 -3.10
CA VAL A 152 -15.33 -6.80 -2.51
C VAL A 152 -14.48 -5.53 -2.45
N GLY A 153 -14.84 -4.54 -3.25
CA GLY A 153 -14.14 -3.27 -3.44
C GLY A 153 -13.94 -2.93 -4.91
N GLY A 154 -13.67 -1.66 -5.22
CA GLY A 154 -13.42 -1.19 -6.60
C GLY A 154 -12.14 -0.37 -6.74
N GLY A 155 -11.26 -0.42 -5.72
CA GLY A 155 -9.95 0.24 -5.72
C GLY A 155 -8.86 -0.58 -6.42
N LEU A 156 -7.63 -0.06 -6.41
CA LEU A 156 -6.47 -0.67 -7.09
C LEU A 156 -6.29 -2.15 -6.74
N LEU A 157 -6.20 -2.47 -5.44
CA LEU A 157 -5.98 -3.85 -4.98
C LEU A 157 -7.12 -4.80 -5.39
N ALA A 158 -8.37 -4.33 -5.33
CA ALA A 158 -9.53 -5.12 -5.76
C ALA A 158 -9.46 -5.45 -7.25
N CYS A 159 -9.18 -4.44 -8.07
CA CYS A 159 -9.06 -4.62 -9.52
C CYS A 159 -7.88 -5.54 -9.90
N GLU A 160 -6.72 -5.37 -9.27
CA GLU A 160 -5.56 -6.24 -9.49
C GLU A 160 -5.83 -7.70 -9.10
N ALA A 161 -6.44 -7.92 -7.93
CA ALA A 161 -6.78 -9.27 -7.47
C ALA A 161 -7.82 -9.92 -8.38
N ALA A 162 -8.89 -9.21 -8.76
CA ALA A 162 -9.92 -9.70 -9.68
C ALA A 162 -9.31 -10.05 -11.05
N ALA A 163 -8.48 -9.17 -11.61
CA ALA A 163 -7.79 -9.44 -12.88
C ALA A 163 -6.89 -10.68 -12.79
N SER A 164 -6.07 -10.78 -11.74
CA SER A 164 -5.16 -11.91 -11.55
C SER A 164 -5.90 -13.24 -11.40
N LEU A 165 -6.93 -13.29 -10.56
CA LEU A 165 -7.76 -14.48 -10.38
C LEU A 165 -8.50 -14.86 -11.68
N ARG A 166 -8.98 -13.87 -12.44
CA ARG A 166 -9.62 -14.12 -13.74
C ARG A 166 -8.64 -14.65 -14.78
N MET A 167 -7.39 -14.15 -14.79
CA MET A 167 -6.30 -14.68 -15.64
C MET A 167 -5.95 -16.14 -15.32
N MET A 168 -6.21 -16.60 -14.08
CA MET A 168 -6.13 -18.02 -13.70
C MET A 168 -7.33 -18.83 -14.19
N LYS A 169 -8.21 -18.25 -15.04
CA LYS A 169 -9.43 -18.86 -15.60
C LYS A 169 -10.51 -19.15 -14.57
N LEU A 170 -10.47 -18.55 -13.40
CA LEU A 170 -11.48 -18.69 -12.37
C LEU A 170 -12.72 -17.84 -12.68
N LYS A 171 -13.88 -18.26 -12.18
CA LYS A 171 -15.13 -17.47 -12.26
C LYS A 171 -15.13 -16.43 -11.14
N ILE A 172 -15.00 -15.14 -11.51
CA ILE A 172 -14.83 -14.04 -10.56
C ILE A 172 -15.97 -13.05 -10.65
N GLY A 173 -16.57 -12.73 -9.50
CA GLY A 173 -17.39 -11.55 -9.29
C GLY A 173 -16.55 -10.42 -8.66
N LEU A 174 -16.89 -9.18 -8.99
CA LEU A 174 -16.39 -8.00 -8.31
C LEU A 174 -17.57 -7.11 -7.91
N MET A 175 -17.72 -6.87 -6.60
CA MET A 175 -18.76 -6.03 -6.03
C MET A 175 -18.17 -4.69 -5.62
N HIS A 176 -18.81 -3.59 -6.07
CA HIS A 176 -18.40 -2.24 -5.71
C HIS A 176 -19.62 -1.34 -5.47
N ARG A 177 -19.55 -0.50 -4.44
CA ARG A 177 -20.64 0.40 -4.05
C ARG A 177 -20.89 1.56 -5.04
N ASP A 178 -19.86 1.94 -5.80
CA ASP A 178 -19.95 3.04 -6.78
C ASP A 178 -20.21 2.46 -8.19
N THR A 179 -20.50 3.34 -9.14
CA THR A 179 -20.99 2.97 -10.47
C THR A 179 -19.91 2.59 -11.47
N TYR A 180 -18.64 2.84 -11.16
CA TYR A 180 -17.48 2.47 -11.98
C TYR A 180 -16.24 2.20 -11.14
N LEU A 181 -15.29 1.45 -11.72
CA LEU A 181 -14.05 1.05 -11.06
C LEU A 181 -13.07 2.22 -10.93
N LEU A 182 -12.23 2.17 -9.88
CA LEU A 182 -11.21 3.18 -9.57
C LEU A 182 -11.75 4.61 -9.44
N ASN A 183 -12.99 4.78 -9.03
CA ASN A 183 -13.69 6.06 -8.93
C ASN A 183 -13.00 7.12 -8.06
N ARG A 184 -12.04 6.73 -7.21
CA ARG A 184 -11.21 7.66 -6.43
C ARG A 184 -10.07 8.30 -7.22
N TYR A 185 -9.75 7.76 -8.40
CA TYR A 185 -8.60 8.15 -9.20
C TYR A 185 -8.98 8.54 -10.62
N LEU A 186 -10.06 7.98 -11.13
CA LEU A 186 -10.49 8.16 -12.51
C LEU A 186 -11.74 9.03 -12.57
N ASP A 187 -11.84 9.81 -13.63
CA ASP A 187 -13.09 10.41 -14.05
C ASP A 187 -14.09 9.36 -14.55
N SER A 188 -15.35 9.77 -14.68
CA SER A 188 -16.43 8.86 -15.08
C SER A 188 -16.24 8.21 -16.44
N GLN A 189 -15.67 8.92 -17.42
CA GLN A 189 -15.45 8.39 -18.77
C GLN A 189 -14.33 7.32 -18.78
N THR A 190 -13.20 7.64 -18.17
CA THR A 190 -12.07 6.68 -18.03
C THR A 190 -12.47 5.50 -17.16
N GLY A 191 -13.22 5.75 -16.07
CA GLY A 191 -13.73 4.71 -15.19
C GLY A 191 -14.74 3.79 -15.87
N ALA A 192 -15.66 4.33 -16.68
CA ALA A 192 -16.60 3.54 -17.48
C ALA A 192 -15.88 2.67 -18.52
N TRP A 193 -14.88 3.23 -19.20
CA TRP A 193 -14.03 2.45 -20.12
C TRP A 193 -13.33 1.29 -19.41
N LEU A 194 -12.73 1.52 -18.24
CA LEU A 194 -12.08 0.47 -17.46
C LEU A 194 -13.09 -0.59 -17.00
N THR A 195 -14.28 -0.18 -16.61
CA THR A 195 -15.37 -1.06 -16.19
C THR A 195 -15.80 -2.00 -17.33
N ASP A 196 -16.02 -1.44 -18.52
CA ASP A 196 -16.31 -2.22 -19.73
C ASP A 196 -15.16 -3.18 -20.09
N TYR A 197 -13.90 -2.72 -19.92
CA TYR A 197 -12.73 -3.55 -20.13
C TYR A 197 -12.71 -4.79 -19.21
N PHE A 198 -13.06 -4.65 -17.92
CA PHE A 198 -13.19 -5.77 -16.98
C PHE A 198 -14.30 -6.74 -17.38
N THR A 199 -15.45 -6.21 -17.80
CA THR A 199 -16.58 -7.02 -18.30
C THR A 199 -16.19 -7.84 -19.53
N LYS A 200 -15.49 -7.23 -20.49
CA LYS A 200 -14.96 -7.90 -21.70
C LYS A 200 -13.94 -9.01 -21.38
N HIS A 201 -13.23 -8.90 -20.25
CA HIS A 201 -12.33 -9.94 -19.76
C HIS A 201 -13.05 -11.01 -18.92
N GLY A 202 -14.39 -10.93 -18.81
CA GLY A 202 -15.22 -11.94 -18.17
C GLY A 202 -15.25 -11.85 -16.64
N VAL A 203 -15.01 -10.67 -16.06
CA VAL A 203 -15.32 -10.39 -14.66
C VAL A 203 -16.79 -10.02 -14.54
N ILE A 204 -17.52 -10.67 -13.63
CA ILE A 204 -18.94 -10.39 -13.36
C ILE A 204 -19.00 -9.20 -12.40
N LEU A 205 -19.44 -8.04 -12.87
CA LEU A 205 -19.49 -6.83 -12.07
C LEU A 205 -20.85 -6.65 -11.39
N SER A 206 -20.83 -6.34 -10.10
CA SER A 206 -21.97 -5.91 -9.27
C SER A 206 -21.69 -4.50 -8.76
N LEU A 207 -21.97 -3.50 -9.59
CA LEU A 207 -21.73 -2.08 -9.32
C LEU A 207 -22.96 -1.43 -8.68
N GLY A 208 -22.78 -0.36 -7.91
CA GLY A 208 -23.85 0.26 -7.11
C GLY A 208 -24.27 -0.59 -5.90
N GLU A 209 -23.56 -1.70 -5.63
CA GLU A 209 -23.90 -2.66 -4.59
C GLU A 209 -23.02 -2.50 -3.35
N SER A 210 -23.65 -2.26 -2.21
CA SER A 210 -22.98 -2.16 -0.93
C SER A 210 -23.09 -3.46 -0.15
N LEU A 211 -21.98 -3.91 0.42
CA LEU A 211 -21.94 -5.08 1.31
C LEU A 211 -22.82 -4.85 2.55
N ASN A 212 -23.69 -5.82 2.87
CA ASN A 212 -24.46 -5.86 4.11
C ASN A 212 -23.88 -6.88 5.10
N GLY A 213 -23.36 -8.02 4.59
CA GLY A 213 -22.77 -9.03 5.45
C GLY A 213 -22.25 -10.26 4.69
N PHE A 214 -21.50 -11.05 5.42
CA PHE A 214 -21.05 -12.37 5.04
C PHE A 214 -21.83 -13.41 5.85
N GLU A 215 -22.35 -14.44 5.20
CA GLU A 215 -23.18 -15.45 5.83
C GLU A 215 -22.52 -16.84 5.78
N GLY A 216 -22.62 -17.55 6.89
CA GLY A 216 -22.08 -18.89 7.09
C GLY A 216 -22.06 -19.25 8.57
N LYS A 217 -21.72 -20.49 8.90
CA LYS A 217 -21.50 -20.90 10.31
C LYS A 217 -20.02 -20.67 10.70
N THR A 218 -19.11 -21.38 10.11
CA THR A 218 -17.66 -21.29 10.33
C THR A 218 -16.92 -20.75 9.12
N VAL A 219 -17.43 -21.00 7.92
CA VAL A 219 -16.88 -20.55 6.62
C VAL A 219 -17.95 -19.83 5.84
N LEU A 220 -17.53 -18.96 4.94
CA LEU A 220 -18.38 -18.20 4.05
C LEU A 220 -19.23 -19.13 3.14
N ARG A 221 -20.51 -18.80 2.98
CA ARG A 221 -21.43 -19.47 2.06
C ARG A 221 -22.17 -18.48 1.15
N ASN A 222 -22.47 -17.29 1.65
CA ASN A 222 -23.14 -16.26 0.86
C ASN A 222 -22.62 -14.87 1.23
N ILE A 223 -22.76 -13.94 0.31
CA ILE A 223 -22.63 -12.51 0.52
C ILE A 223 -23.99 -11.88 0.35
N GLN A 224 -24.40 -11.04 1.29
CA GLN A 224 -25.61 -10.25 1.23
C GLN A 224 -25.29 -8.77 0.97
N THR A 225 -26.08 -8.12 0.10
CA THR A 225 -25.97 -6.68 -0.16
C THR A 225 -27.06 -5.89 0.59
N LYS A 226 -26.87 -4.58 0.70
CA LYS A 226 -27.88 -3.70 1.28
C LYS A 226 -29.16 -3.59 0.44
N SER A 227 -29.09 -3.84 -0.86
CA SER A 227 -30.25 -3.92 -1.77
C SER A 227 -31.06 -5.23 -1.60
N GLY A 228 -30.58 -6.17 -0.77
CA GLY A 228 -31.23 -7.45 -0.53
C GLY A 228 -30.76 -8.58 -1.43
N ASN A 229 -29.87 -8.34 -2.39
CA ASN A 229 -29.31 -9.39 -3.23
C ASN A 229 -28.44 -10.34 -2.41
N ARG A 230 -28.47 -11.62 -2.77
CA ARG A 230 -27.71 -12.68 -2.10
C ARG A 230 -26.94 -13.49 -3.13
N PHE A 231 -25.62 -13.57 -2.94
CA PHE A 231 -24.71 -14.27 -3.84
C PHE A 231 -24.14 -15.52 -3.15
N PRO A 232 -24.35 -16.74 -3.70
CA PRO A 232 -23.73 -17.96 -3.19
C PRO A 232 -22.24 -17.95 -3.56
N ILE A 233 -21.36 -17.68 -2.58
CA ILE A 233 -19.92 -17.46 -2.74
C ILE A 233 -19.15 -18.24 -1.68
N GLY A 234 -18.19 -19.06 -2.10
CA GLY A 234 -17.33 -19.82 -1.21
C GLY A 234 -16.09 -19.08 -0.74
N LEU A 235 -15.65 -18.03 -1.47
CA LEU A 235 -14.44 -17.25 -1.15
C LEU A 235 -14.67 -15.77 -1.41
N ALA A 236 -14.38 -14.92 -0.42
CA ALA A 236 -14.39 -13.47 -0.57
C ALA A 236 -12.99 -12.88 -0.40
N VAL A 237 -12.58 -12.00 -1.32
CA VAL A 237 -11.38 -11.17 -1.20
C VAL A 237 -11.80 -9.74 -0.90
N VAL A 238 -11.56 -9.27 0.32
CA VAL A 238 -12.00 -7.94 0.77
C VAL A 238 -10.89 -6.92 0.60
N ALA A 239 -11.15 -5.88 -0.19
CA ALA A 239 -10.22 -4.81 -0.52
C ALA A 239 -10.90 -3.43 -0.45
N CYS A 240 -11.48 -3.12 0.73
CA CYS A 240 -12.28 -1.92 1.00
C CYS A 240 -11.47 -0.71 1.49
N GLY A 241 -10.15 -0.77 1.41
CA GLY A 241 -9.24 0.29 1.87
C GLY A 241 -8.23 -0.19 2.88
N ALA A 242 -7.39 0.76 3.34
CA ALA A 242 -6.34 0.50 4.33
C ALA A 242 -6.27 1.61 5.36
N GLU A 243 -6.10 1.25 6.62
CA GLU A 243 -5.90 2.16 7.75
C GLU A 243 -4.50 2.03 8.34
N PRO A 244 -3.90 3.12 8.85
CA PRO A 244 -2.55 3.09 9.41
C PRO A 244 -2.49 2.28 10.69
N ASN A 245 -1.38 1.54 10.91
CA ASN A 245 -1.13 0.77 12.12
C ASN A 245 -0.63 1.69 13.25
N LEU A 246 -1.53 2.37 13.94
CA LEU A 246 -1.24 3.32 15.02
C LEU A 246 -1.32 2.71 16.42
N ASP A 247 -1.64 1.42 16.56
CA ASP A 247 -1.96 0.81 17.87
C ASP A 247 -0.83 0.98 18.88
N LEU A 248 0.43 0.83 18.44
CA LEU A 248 1.62 0.98 19.28
C LEU A 248 1.78 2.40 19.87
N VAL A 249 1.26 3.41 19.18
CA VAL A 249 1.44 4.84 19.53
C VAL A 249 0.11 5.56 19.72
N ARG A 250 -1.00 4.82 19.83
CA ARG A 250 -2.38 5.36 19.84
C ARG A 250 -2.61 6.47 20.87
N ASN A 251 -2.03 6.34 22.06
CA ASN A 251 -2.22 7.26 23.17
C ASN A 251 -1.04 8.23 23.31
N THR A 252 -0.36 8.54 22.24
CA THR A 252 0.77 9.46 22.20
C THR A 252 0.55 10.53 21.12
N PRO A 253 1.28 11.64 21.16
CA PRO A 253 1.25 12.66 20.10
C PRO A 253 1.62 12.16 18.70
N LEU A 254 2.22 10.96 18.62
CA LEU A 254 2.60 10.33 17.35
C LEU A 254 1.42 9.76 16.56
N ALA A 255 0.22 9.68 17.17
CA ALA A 255 -0.98 9.16 16.53
C ALA A 255 -1.97 10.27 16.18
N GLY A 256 -2.00 10.68 14.92
CA GLY A 256 -3.03 11.58 14.39
C GLY A 256 -4.21 10.83 13.74
N PRO A 257 -5.30 11.53 13.41
CA PRO A 257 -6.54 10.93 12.86
C PRO A 257 -6.34 10.30 11.48
N HIS A 258 -5.32 10.71 10.72
CA HIS A 258 -5.06 10.26 9.35
C HIS A 258 -3.76 9.48 9.22
N GLY A 259 -2.99 9.30 10.28
CA GLY A 259 -1.67 8.70 10.31
C GLY A 259 -0.78 9.40 11.33
N SER A 260 0.49 9.05 11.37
CA SER A 260 1.48 9.70 12.22
C SER A 260 1.90 11.03 11.61
N PRO A 261 1.62 12.20 12.25
CA PRO A 261 2.01 13.49 11.70
C PRO A 261 3.53 13.63 11.67
N VAL A 262 4.06 14.10 10.56
CA VAL A 262 5.49 14.35 10.40
C VAL A 262 5.76 15.67 9.67
N THR A 263 6.96 16.20 9.85
CA THR A 263 7.47 17.31 9.07
C THR A 263 7.84 16.88 7.64
N ASP A 264 8.25 17.81 6.79
CA ASP A 264 8.82 17.52 5.47
C ASP A 264 10.18 16.78 5.53
N TYR A 265 10.76 16.64 6.72
CA TYR A 265 11.93 15.81 6.98
C TYR A 265 11.56 14.40 7.47
N LEU A 266 10.27 14.08 7.53
CA LEU A 266 9.70 12.81 8.02
C LEU A 266 9.95 12.56 9.52
N GLU A 267 10.35 13.59 10.27
CA GLU A 267 10.47 13.60 11.72
C GLU A 267 9.14 13.99 12.35
N THR A 268 8.73 13.30 13.40
CA THR A 268 7.55 13.63 14.18
C THR A 268 7.81 14.86 15.05
N GLU A 269 6.86 15.30 15.86
CA GLU A 269 7.07 16.34 16.88
C GLU A 269 8.07 15.88 17.96
N GLU A 270 8.17 14.55 18.18
CA GLU A 270 9.15 13.96 19.09
C GLU A 270 10.50 13.80 18.41
N LYS A 271 11.45 14.62 18.84
CA LYS A 271 12.78 14.73 18.22
C LYS A 271 13.50 13.38 18.19
N GLY A 272 14.02 12.99 17.03
CA GLY A 272 14.70 11.72 16.81
C GLY A 272 13.74 10.54 16.56
N ILE A 273 12.42 10.77 16.52
CA ILE A 273 11.43 9.79 16.13
C ILE A 273 10.85 10.16 14.76
N TYR A 274 10.92 9.24 13.82
CA TYR A 274 10.49 9.40 12.43
C TYR A 274 9.32 8.46 12.13
N ALA A 275 8.46 8.85 11.17
CA ALA A 275 7.43 7.94 10.66
C ALA A 275 7.43 7.97 9.13
N VAL A 276 7.26 6.78 8.51
CA VAL A 276 7.41 6.60 7.07
C VAL A 276 6.39 5.61 6.48
N GLY A 277 6.21 5.69 5.17
CA GLY A 277 5.35 4.80 4.40
C GLY A 277 3.87 5.04 4.67
N ASP A 278 3.08 3.96 4.68
CA ASP A 278 1.62 4.03 4.83
C ASP A 278 1.19 4.64 6.17
N LEU A 279 2.09 4.77 7.13
CA LEU A 279 1.85 5.35 8.44
C LEU A 279 1.94 6.88 8.41
N ALA A 280 2.85 7.45 7.62
CA ALA A 280 3.17 8.87 7.65
C ALA A 280 2.07 9.75 7.06
N PHE A 281 1.69 10.80 7.81
CA PHE A 281 0.85 11.90 7.35
C PHE A 281 1.74 13.14 7.21
N TYR A 282 2.12 13.49 5.99
CA TYR A 282 3.21 14.40 5.69
C TYR A 282 2.78 15.59 4.81
N PRO A 283 3.44 16.76 4.94
CA PRO A 283 3.23 17.90 4.04
C PRO A 283 3.79 17.58 2.65
N ASP A 284 2.95 17.72 1.61
CA ASP A 284 3.36 17.56 0.22
C ASP A 284 3.87 18.91 -0.32
N ARG A 285 5.18 19.02 -0.48
CA ARG A 285 5.84 20.24 -0.97
C ARG A 285 5.68 20.45 -2.48
N VAL A 286 5.30 19.40 -3.22
CA VAL A 286 5.14 19.47 -4.68
C VAL A 286 3.72 19.83 -5.06
N MET A 287 2.73 19.07 -4.56
CA MET A 287 1.33 19.26 -4.94
C MET A 287 0.56 20.14 -3.97
N GLY A 288 1.15 20.45 -2.82
CA GLY A 288 0.55 21.20 -1.71
C GLY A 288 -0.34 20.35 -0.80
N GLY A 289 -0.68 20.95 0.35
CA GLY A 289 -1.50 20.27 1.36
C GLY A 289 -0.74 19.25 2.19
N VAL A 290 -1.49 18.40 2.89
CA VAL A 290 -0.97 17.32 3.72
C VAL A 290 -1.64 16.02 3.28
N ARG A 291 -0.89 14.93 3.21
CA ARG A 291 -1.43 13.65 2.73
C ARG A 291 -0.82 12.42 3.37
N ARG A 292 -1.52 11.31 3.26
CA ARG A 292 -1.04 9.95 3.49
C ARG A 292 -1.13 9.18 2.17
N GLN A 293 -0.04 8.59 1.73
CA GLN A 293 0.00 7.84 0.47
C GLN A 293 0.48 6.41 0.72
N THR A 294 -0.38 5.43 0.38
CA THR A 294 -0.18 4.01 0.67
C THR A 294 0.33 3.25 -0.56
N HIS A 295 1.48 3.68 -1.09
CA HIS A 295 2.08 3.09 -2.28
C HIS A 295 3.55 2.74 -2.05
N TRP A 296 4.01 1.70 -2.73
CA TRP A 296 5.33 1.13 -2.55
C TRP A 296 6.46 2.14 -2.77
N GLU A 297 6.41 2.91 -3.86
CA GLU A 297 7.47 3.88 -4.19
C GLU A 297 7.54 5.02 -3.16
N ASN A 298 6.38 5.50 -2.69
CA ASN A 298 6.32 6.48 -1.62
C ASN A 298 6.97 5.94 -0.34
N ALA A 299 6.61 4.72 0.07
CA ALA A 299 7.14 4.08 1.27
C ALA A 299 8.67 3.88 1.17
N ARG A 300 9.16 3.45 0.01
CA ARG A 300 10.59 3.28 -0.27
C ARG A 300 11.34 4.60 -0.18
N ASN A 301 10.87 5.63 -0.87
CA ASN A 301 11.54 6.92 -0.91
C ASN A 301 11.50 7.63 0.45
N GLN A 302 10.40 7.55 1.19
CA GLN A 302 10.32 8.07 2.55
C GLN A 302 11.30 7.36 3.49
N GLY A 303 11.41 6.03 3.40
CA GLY A 303 12.38 5.27 4.17
C GLY A 303 13.81 5.76 3.93
N LEU A 304 14.23 5.90 2.67
CA LEU A 304 15.56 6.41 2.31
C LEU A 304 15.85 7.79 2.91
N VAL A 305 14.89 8.71 2.80
CA VAL A 305 15.02 10.09 3.31
C VAL A 305 15.07 10.09 4.84
N ALA A 306 14.16 9.40 5.51
CA ALA A 306 14.14 9.33 6.97
C ALA A 306 15.41 8.68 7.51
N GLY A 307 15.86 7.57 6.90
CA GLY A 307 17.11 6.91 7.29
C GLY A 307 18.33 7.84 7.19
N ALA A 308 18.43 8.64 6.11
CA ALA A 308 19.49 9.64 5.97
C ALA A 308 19.40 10.72 7.06
N ASN A 309 18.19 11.23 7.32
CA ASN A 309 17.95 12.26 8.33
C ASN A 309 18.21 11.75 9.76
N MET A 310 17.91 10.50 10.05
CA MET A 310 18.22 9.86 11.33
C MET A 310 19.70 9.91 11.68
N THR A 311 20.61 9.90 10.69
CA THR A 311 22.04 9.96 10.98
C THR A 311 22.50 11.33 11.54
N GLY A 312 21.73 12.39 11.32
CA GLY A 312 22.11 13.77 11.64
C GLY A 312 23.17 14.36 10.72
N LYS A 313 23.73 13.57 9.79
CA LYS A 313 24.76 14.01 8.83
C LYS A 313 24.15 14.68 7.59
N LYS A 314 22.87 14.44 7.33
CA LYS A 314 22.10 15.05 6.26
C LYS A 314 20.77 15.54 6.79
N ARG A 315 20.24 16.57 6.15
CA ARG A 315 18.89 17.07 6.40
C ARG A 315 18.20 17.25 5.05
N ILE A 316 17.48 16.20 4.65
CA ILE A 316 16.88 16.08 3.32
C ILE A 316 15.37 16.21 3.47
N ARG A 317 14.75 17.12 2.72
CA ARG A 317 13.29 17.23 2.63
C ARG A 317 12.73 16.13 1.73
N TYR A 318 11.55 15.64 2.08
CA TYR A 318 10.79 14.75 1.21
C TYR A 318 9.99 15.58 0.20
N GLU A 319 10.47 15.64 -1.03
CA GLU A 319 9.92 16.46 -2.12
C GLU A 319 9.74 15.60 -3.37
N GLN A 320 8.89 14.58 -3.27
CA GLN A 320 8.58 13.69 -4.39
C GLN A 320 7.22 14.01 -5.00
N VAL A 321 7.14 14.00 -6.34
CA VAL A 321 5.86 14.01 -7.03
C VAL A 321 5.12 12.73 -6.65
N PRO A 322 3.87 12.79 -6.15
CA PRO A 322 3.10 11.59 -5.88
C PRO A 322 3.02 10.70 -7.11
N TYR A 323 3.34 9.43 -6.94
CA TYR A 323 3.34 8.48 -8.04
C TYR A 323 2.98 7.09 -7.55
N PHE A 324 2.20 6.39 -8.36
CA PHE A 324 1.92 4.96 -8.22
C PHE A 324 1.50 4.38 -9.56
N TRP A 325 1.49 3.05 -9.63
CA TRP A 325 1.03 2.33 -10.81
C TRP A 325 0.16 1.14 -10.44
N THR A 326 -0.56 0.63 -11.42
CA THR A 326 -1.30 -0.62 -11.33
C THR A 326 -1.17 -1.41 -12.62
N GLU A 327 -1.31 -2.73 -12.50
CA GLU A 327 -1.30 -3.66 -13.63
C GLU A 327 -2.51 -4.60 -13.50
N MET A 328 -3.33 -4.63 -14.54
CA MET A 328 -4.58 -5.39 -14.59
C MET A 328 -4.70 -6.01 -15.99
N PHE A 329 -4.72 -7.34 -16.06
CA PHE A 329 -4.65 -8.06 -17.34
C PHE A 329 -3.38 -7.68 -18.12
N ASP A 330 -3.55 -7.08 -19.31
CA ASP A 330 -2.49 -6.53 -20.15
C ASP A 330 -2.36 -5.00 -20.05
N LEU A 331 -3.12 -4.34 -19.16
CA LEU A 331 -3.04 -2.91 -18.91
C LEU A 331 -2.02 -2.57 -17.83
N ARG A 332 -1.18 -1.59 -18.13
CA ARG A 332 -0.43 -0.82 -17.13
C ARG A 332 -0.93 0.61 -17.12
N MET A 333 -1.25 1.10 -15.94
CA MET A 333 -1.66 2.49 -15.71
C MET A 333 -0.75 3.12 -14.66
N ASP A 334 -0.17 4.26 -15.02
CA ASP A 334 0.72 5.04 -14.17
C ASP A 334 0.02 6.35 -13.79
N PHE A 335 0.00 6.65 -12.49
CA PHE A 335 -0.70 7.79 -11.88
C PHE A 335 0.34 8.74 -11.31
N VAL A 336 0.45 9.95 -11.86
CA VAL A 336 1.44 10.96 -11.47
C VAL A 336 0.72 12.21 -10.99
N GLY A 337 1.01 12.67 -9.77
CA GLY A 337 0.39 13.86 -9.18
C GLY A 337 -0.76 13.57 -8.22
N ASP A 338 -1.64 14.54 -8.08
CA ASP A 338 -2.71 14.56 -7.08
C ASP A 338 -4.07 14.19 -7.66
N PHE A 339 -4.46 12.92 -7.50
CA PHE A 339 -5.77 12.39 -7.88
C PHE A 339 -6.84 12.53 -6.78
N SER A 340 -6.55 13.18 -5.66
CA SER A 340 -7.54 13.41 -4.61
C SER A 340 -8.49 14.58 -4.92
N VAL A 341 -8.15 15.39 -5.90
CA VAL A 341 -8.91 16.57 -6.32
C VAL A 341 -9.73 16.23 -7.56
N LEU A 342 -11.05 16.54 -7.53
CA LEU A 342 -11.91 16.36 -8.68
C LEU A 342 -11.48 17.31 -9.80
N PRO A 343 -11.22 16.82 -11.03
CA PRO A 343 -10.84 17.65 -12.14
C PRO A 343 -12.03 18.45 -12.65
N THR A 344 -11.79 19.70 -13.04
CA THR A 344 -12.77 20.55 -13.76
C THR A 344 -12.64 20.41 -15.28
N ARG A 345 -11.47 19.93 -15.75
CA ARG A 345 -11.18 19.71 -17.17
C ARG A 345 -10.19 18.57 -17.32
N ILE A 346 -10.40 17.76 -18.36
CA ILE A 346 -9.52 16.66 -18.72
C ILE A 346 -9.13 16.79 -20.19
N ASN A 347 -7.83 16.76 -20.46
CA ASN A 347 -7.30 16.72 -21.81
C ASN A 347 -6.77 15.31 -22.10
N LEU A 348 -7.45 14.58 -22.97
CA LEU A 348 -7.08 13.23 -23.37
C LEU A 348 -6.26 13.26 -24.67
N HIS A 349 -5.07 12.67 -24.65
CA HIS A 349 -4.22 12.42 -25.79
C HIS A 349 -4.12 10.92 -26.05
N GLY A 350 -4.46 10.47 -27.24
CA GLY A 350 -4.59 9.06 -27.58
C GLY A 350 -6.04 8.57 -27.52
N THR A 351 -6.27 7.27 -27.45
CA THR A 351 -7.62 6.70 -27.48
C THR A 351 -7.76 5.49 -26.57
N TYR A 352 -8.93 5.33 -25.98
CA TYR A 352 -9.30 4.15 -25.18
C TYR A 352 -9.26 2.86 -26.02
N GLY A 353 -9.67 2.93 -27.30
CA GLY A 353 -9.70 1.77 -28.19
C GLY A 353 -8.34 1.13 -28.42
N LYS A 354 -7.27 1.93 -28.50
CA LYS A 354 -5.88 1.44 -28.58
C LYS A 354 -5.25 1.13 -27.23
N LYS A 355 -5.97 1.32 -26.11
CA LYS A 355 -5.47 1.19 -24.74
C LYS A 355 -4.21 2.03 -24.48
N LYS A 356 -3.93 3.03 -25.30
CA LYS A 356 -2.74 3.87 -25.20
C LYS A 356 -3.13 5.32 -25.20
N PHE A 357 -3.02 5.97 -24.03
CA PHE A 357 -3.41 7.37 -23.88
C PHE A 357 -2.70 8.04 -22.70
N ILE A 358 -2.73 9.37 -22.69
CA ILE A 358 -2.32 10.22 -21.58
C ILE A 358 -3.49 11.16 -21.29
N ALA A 359 -3.94 11.22 -20.05
CA ALA A 359 -4.99 12.15 -19.62
C ALA A 359 -4.41 13.14 -18.61
N HIS A 360 -4.52 14.43 -18.92
CA HIS A 360 -4.12 15.53 -18.06
C HIS A 360 -5.34 16.04 -17.28
N TYR A 361 -5.27 16.01 -15.96
CA TYR A 361 -6.35 16.39 -15.04
C TYR A 361 -6.08 17.78 -14.47
N TYR A 362 -6.97 18.73 -14.77
CA TYR A 362 -6.87 20.12 -14.35
C TYR A 362 -7.93 20.48 -13.30
N GLN A 363 -7.56 21.36 -12.37
CA GLN A 363 -8.46 22.09 -11.50
C GLN A 363 -8.33 23.60 -11.84
N GLY A 364 -9.34 24.17 -12.49
CA GLY A 364 -9.17 25.44 -13.19
C GLY A 364 -8.08 25.32 -14.27
N ASP A 365 -7.13 26.23 -14.26
CA ASP A 365 -5.96 26.18 -15.17
C ASP A 365 -4.77 25.39 -14.61
N LYS A 366 -4.85 24.94 -13.34
CA LYS A 366 -3.75 24.23 -12.69
C LYS A 366 -3.79 22.75 -13.01
N LEU A 367 -2.74 22.21 -13.64
CA LEU A 367 -2.54 20.78 -13.83
C LEU A 367 -2.27 20.12 -12.46
N ARG A 368 -3.10 19.14 -12.09
CA ARG A 368 -3.03 18.44 -10.80
C ARG A 368 -2.51 17.02 -10.91
N ALA A 369 -2.86 16.33 -11.98
CA ALA A 369 -2.46 14.93 -12.16
C ALA A 369 -2.36 14.56 -13.64
N ILE A 370 -1.58 13.53 -13.93
CA ILE A 370 -1.42 12.93 -15.25
C ILE A 370 -1.58 11.43 -15.12
N LEU A 371 -2.56 10.88 -15.83
CA LEU A 371 -2.76 9.45 -15.99
C LEU A 371 -2.12 9.01 -17.30
N LEU A 372 -1.27 7.99 -17.21
CA LEU A 372 -0.62 7.39 -18.39
C LEU A 372 -1.05 5.92 -18.50
N CYS A 373 -1.61 5.53 -19.64
CA CYS A 373 -1.98 4.15 -19.91
C CYS A 373 -1.07 3.60 -21.02
N GLN A 374 -0.38 2.47 -20.74
CA GLN A 374 0.53 1.80 -21.67
C GLN A 374 1.61 2.74 -22.24
N GLN A 375 2.16 3.59 -21.39
CA GLN A 375 3.23 4.50 -21.75
C GLN A 375 4.61 3.99 -21.30
N THR A 376 5.66 4.59 -21.82
CA THR A 376 7.04 4.26 -21.47
C THR A 376 7.47 4.92 -20.15
N GLN A 377 8.52 4.40 -19.52
CA GLN A 377 9.11 5.01 -18.34
C GLN A 377 9.55 6.47 -18.60
N ARG A 378 10.04 6.77 -19.81
CA ARG A 378 10.42 8.12 -20.23
C ARG A 378 9.24 9.10 -20.15
N GLU A 379 8.05 8.65 -20.57
CA GLU A 379 6.83 9.48 -20.49
C GLU A 379 6.38 9.69 -19.04
N VAL A 380 6.50 8.67 -18.19
CA VAL A 380 6.25 8.79 -16.74
C VAL A 380 7.21 9.81 -16.10
N ASP A 381 8.50 9.73 -16.41
CA ASP A 381 9.50 10.66 -15.86
C ASP A 381 9.30 12.09 -16.40
N SER A 382 8.86 12.25 -17.65
CA SER A 382 8.46 13.53 -18.23
C SER A 382 7.26 14.13 -17.47
N ALA A 383 6.23 13.33 -17.17
CA ALA A 383 5.07 13.75 -16.39
C ALA A 383 5.45 14.19 -14.96
N LYS A 384 6.35 13.45 -14.28
CA LYS A 384 6.89 13.85 -12.98
C LYS A 384 7.63 15.19 -13.07
N THR A 385 8.43 15.40 -14.11
CA THR A 385 9.18 16.64 -14.35
C THR A 385 8.23 17.81 -14.59
N GLN A 386 7.19 17.62 -15.41
CA GLN A 386 6.19 18.63 -15.71
C GLN A 386 5.46 19.10 -14.45
N LEU A 387 4.97 18.18 -13.62
CA LEU A 387 4.28 18.53 -12.36
C LEU A 387 5.20 19.20 -11.35
N ARG A 388 6.47 18.78 -11.27
CA ARG A 388 7.46 19.42 -10.39
C ARG A 388 7.78 20.87 -10.84
N ALA A 389 7.82 21.13 -12.13
CA ALA A 389 8.06 22.49 -12.65
C ALA A 389 6.92 23.46 -12.31
N LEU A 390 5.69 22.98 -12.20
CA LEU A 390 4.49 23.76 -11.87
C LEU A 390 4.33 24.02 -10.36
N SER A 391 5.13 23.37 -9.52
CA SER A 391 5.10 23.54 -8.06
C SER A 391 6.01 24.69 -7.57
N LYS A 392 6.84 25.24 -8.45
CA LYS A 392 7.69 26.40 -8.21
C LYS A 392 6.94 27.69 -8.56
#